data_a4d37db6df7d48aaf27b3fd1210d4337
#
_entry.id   a4d37db6df7d48aaf27b3fd1210d4337
#
_cell.length_a   1.000
_cell.length_b   1.000
_cell.length_c   1.000
_cell.angle_alpha   90.00
_cell.angle_beta   90.00
_cell.angle_gamma   90.00
#
_symmetry.space_group_name_H-M   'P 1'
#
loop_
_entity.id
_entity.type
_entity.pdbx_description
1 polymer ?
#
loop_
_entity_poly.entity_id
_entity_poly.type
_entity_poly.pdbx_seq_one_letter_code
_entity_poly.pdbx_strand_id
1 'polypeptide(L)'
;MNGCATAWRSQEVERLAEERAIRSKDDLPENMLKYWRFRESLFTRFNEGILLDEESWFSVTPEALAYRTAVECKCEVAMDGFCGAGGNIIQFAMTCDHVLGIDIDPVKLEMTRRNGTSK
;
A
#
# COMPACT_ATOMS: atom_id res chain seq x y z
N MET A 1 -6.79 -9.37 2.15
CA MET A 1 -5.99 -9.76 3.33
C MET A 1 -6.92 -10.11 4.47
N ASN A 2 -7.05 -11.40 4.70
CA ASN A 2 -7.89 -11.92 5.78
C ASN A 2 -7.06 -12.09 7.06
N GLY A 3 -7.72 -12.06 8.23
CA GLY A 3 -7.07 -12.31 9.51
C GLY A 3 -6.25 -11.16 10.06
N CYS A 4 -6.43 -9.93 9.56
CA CYS A 4 -5.76 -8.78 10.12
C CYS A 4 -6.29 -8.46 11.52
N ALA A 5 -5.38 -8.27 12.47
CA ALA A 5 -5.74 -7.67 13.75
C ALA A 5 -6.28 -6.26 13.50
N THR A 6 -7.40 -5.90 14.12
CA THR A 6 -8.06 -4.61 13.89
C THR A 6 -8.02 -3.67 15.11
N ALA A 7 -7.21 -4.03 16.14
CA ALA A 7 -7.09 -3.24 17.36
C ALA A 7 -6.59 -1.82 17.12
N TRP A 8 -5.86 -1.59 16.06
CA TRP A 8 -5.35 -0.28 15.65
C TRP A 8 -6.38 0.57 14.91
N ARG A 9 -7.48 -0.05 14.46
CA ARG A 9 -8.50 0.67 13.67
C ARG A 9 -9.42 1.48 14.59
N SER A 10 -9.73 2.68 14.14
CA SER A 10 -10.71 3.56 14.76
C SER A 10 -11.28 4.48 13.67
N GLN A 11 -12.38 5.15 13.98
CA GLN A 11 -12.94 6.14 13.06
C GLN A 11 -11.93 7.24 12.75
N GLU A 12 -11.12 7.63 13.73
CA GLU A 12 -10.08 8.62 13.52
C GLU A 12 -9.00 8.15 12.54
N VAL A 13 -8.54 6.90 12.68
CA VAL A 13 -7.56 6.34 11.76
C VAL A 13 -8.12 6.27 10.34
N GLU A 14 -9.36 5.84 10.20
CA GLU A 14 -10.01 5.80 8.89
C GLU A 14 -10.13 7.19 8.26
N ARG A 15 -10.49 8.20 9.05
CA ARG A 15 -10.57 9.58 8.60
C ARG A 15 -9.19 10.12 8.19
N LEU A 16 -8.17 9.85 8.99
CA LEU A 16 -6.80 10.29 8.67
C LEU A 16 -6.27 9.63 7.40
N ALA A 17 -6.61 8.38 7.17
CA ALA A 17 -6.22 7.71 5.92
C ALA A 17 -6.81 8.42 4.70
N GLU A 18 -8.07 8.84 4.79
CA GLU A 18 -8.69 9.62 3.73
C GLU A 18 -8.04 11.00 3.56
N GLU A 19 -7.79 11.69 4.66
CA GLU A 19 -7.21 13.04 4.63
C GLU A 19 -5.77 13.06 4.11
N ARG A 20 -4.96 12.10 4.50
CA ARG A 20 -3.54 12.04 4.09
C ARG A 20 -3.35 11.52 2.67
N ALA A 21 -4.33 10.82 2.13
CA ALA A 21 -4.23 10.27 0.80
C ALA A 21 -4.21 11.38 -0.25
N ILE A 22 -3.23 11.33 -1.13
CA ILE A 22 -3.10 12.26 -2.24
C ILE A 22 -3.60 11.56 -3.50
N ARG A 23 -4.72 12.02 -4.03
CA ARG A 23 -5.42 11.40 -5.16
C ARG A 23 -5.41 12.23 -6.44
N SER A 24 -4.83 13.43 -6.37
CA SER A 24 -4.77 14.35 -7.51
C SER A 24 -3.36 14.89 -7.66
N LYS A 25 -2.95 15.11 -8.89
CA LYS A 25 -1.65 15.74 -9.17
C LYS A 25 -1.53 17.12 -8.54
N ASP A 26 -2.65 17.82 -8.36
CA ASP A 26 -2.66 19.19 -7.83
C ASP A 26 -2.31 19.21 -6.34
N ASP A 27 -2.45 18.09 -5.65
CA ASP A 27 -2.14 17.95 -4.23
C ASP A 27 -0.72 17.43 -3.99
N LEU A 28 -0.01 17.01 -5.05
CA LEU A 28 1.37 16.57 -4.94
C LEU A 28 2.34 17.76 -4.99
N PRO A 29 3.42 17.73 -4.20
CA PRO A 29 4.50 18.72 -4.34
C PRO A 29 5.03 18.73 -5.78
N GLU A 30 5.44 19.90 -6.26
CA GLU A 30 5.91 20.06 -7.64
C GLU A 30 7.04 19.11 -8.01
N ASN A 31 7.97 18.89 -7.10
CA ASN A 31 9.10 17.98 -7.31
C ASN A 31 8.70 16.52 -7.38
N MET A 32 7.44 16.19 -7.07
CA MET A 32 6.92 14.81 -7.08
C MET A 32 5.95 14.55 -8.24
N LEU A 33 5.70 15.53 -9.10
CA LEU A 33 4.78 15.37 -10.22
C LEU A 33 5.21 14.28 -11.19
N LYS A 34 6.50 13.98 -11.26
CA LYS A 34 6.99 12.86 -12.08
C LYS A 34 6.41 11.52 -11.67
N TYR A 35 6.12 11.34 -10.38
CA TYR A 35 5.53 10.10 -9.88
C TYR A 35 4.06 9.96 -10.31
N TRP A 36 3.36 11.07 -10.46
CA TRP A 36 1.99 11.05 -10.96
C TRP A 36 1.90 10.42 -12.35
N ARG A 37 2.85 10.72 -13.21
CA ARG A 37 2.89 10.15 -14.56
C ARG A 37 3.00 8.63 -14.56
N PHE A 38 3.63 8.07 -13.52
CA PHE A 38 3.87 6.64 -13.39
C PHE A 38 2.94 5.97 -12.38
N ARG A 39 1.83 6.63 -12.01
CA ARG A 39 0.93 6.09 -10.99
C ARG A 39 0.42 4.69 -11.29
N GLU A 40 0.17 4.39 -12.55
CA GLU A 40 -0.29 3.07 -12.95
C GLU A 40 0.83 2.02 -12.94
N SER A 41 2.09 2.46 -13.00
CA SER A 41 3.24 1.59 -12.78
C SER A 41 3.45 1.29 -11.29
N LEU A 42 3.02 2.21 -10.41
CA LEU A 42 3.05 1.99 -8.98
C LEU A 42 1.93 1.02 -8.57
N PHE A 43 0.73 1.26 -9.08
CA PHE A 43 -0.43 0.40 -8.90
C PHE A 43 -1.25 0.39 -10.19
N THR A 44 -1.36 -0.76 -10.84
CA THR A 44 -2.15 -0.89 -12.06
C THR A 44 -3.58 -0.40 -11.87
N ARG A 45 -4.14 -0.64 -10.68
CA ARG A 45 -5.49 -0.22 -10.33
C ARG A 45 -5.53 1.08 -9.53
N PHE A 46 -4.61 1.99 -9.79
CA PHE A 46 -4.53 3.25 -9.06
C PHE A 46 -5.88 3.97 -9.01
N ASN A 47 -6.59 4.04 -10.14
CA ASN A 47 -7.84 4.77 -10.24
C ASN A 47 -9.04 4.08 -9.55
N GLU A 48 -8.83 2.90 -8.99
CA GLU A 48 -9.88 2.13 -8.32
C GLU A 48 -9.84 2.28 -6.80
N GLY A 49 -9.27 3.38 -6.30
CA GLY A 49 -9.33 3.73 -4.88
C GLY A 49 -8.06 3.45 -4.07
N ILE A 50 -6.93 3.39 -4.71
CA ILE A 50 -5.63 3.25 -4.02
C ILE A 50 -5.34 4.52 -3.21
N LEU A 51 -4.93 4.34 -1.96
CA LEU A 51 -4.57 5.42 -1.05
C LEU A 51 -3.07 5.49 -0.85
N LEU A 52 -2.45 6.59 -1.22
CA LEU A 52 -1.02 6.86 -1.00
C LEU A 52 -0.87 8.23 -0.36
N ASP A 53 -0.18 8.30 0.77
CA ASP A 53 0.21 9.57 1.36
C ASP A 53 1.48 10.10 0.66
N GLU A 54 1.92 11.30 1.02
CA GLU A 54 3.08 11.92 0.36
C GLU A 54 4.31 11.02 0.38
N GLU A 55 4.64 10.45 1.54
CA GLU A 55 5.80 9.57 1.67
C GLU A 55 5.67 8.33 0.78
N SER A 56 4.50 7.74 0.73
CA SER A 56 4.26 6.53 -0.06
C SER A 56 4.39 6.78 -1.55
N TRP A 57 4.05 7.97 -2.03
CA TRP A 57 4.18 8.30 -3.44
C TRP A 57 5.61 8.14 -3.98
N PHE A 58 6.62 8.46 -3.18
CA PHE A 58 8.00 8.30 -3.64
C PHE A 58 8.65 7.01 -3.15
N SER A 59 8.14 6.37 -2.10
CA SER A 59 8.80 5.21 -1.47
C SER A 59 8.18 3.87 -1.83
N VAL A 60 6.94 3.82 -2.32
CA VAL A 60 6.29 2.55 -2.64
C VAL A 60 6.99 1.83 -3.78
N THR A 61 7.16 0.52 -3.63
CA THR A 61 7.74 -0.32 -4.68
C THR A 61 6.76 -0.42 -5.85
N PRO A 62 7.20 -0.15 -7.10
CA PRO A 62 6.34 -0.35 -8.28
C PRO A 62 5.79 -1.78 -8.35
N GLU A 63 4.54 -1.90 -8.77
CA GLU A 63 3.80 -3.16 -8.72
C GLU A 63 4.53 -4.31 -9.42
N ALA A 64 5.12 -4.07 -10.58
CA ALA A 64 5.83 -5.12 -11.32
C ALA A 64 7.03 -5.66 -10.55
N LEU A 65 7.78 -4.79 -9.87
CA LEU A 65 8.92 -5.22 -9.05
C LEU A 65 8.44 -5.94 -7.79
N ALA A 66 7.40 -5.44 -7.15
CA ALA A 66 6.82 -6.08 -5.97
C ALA A 66 6.29 -7.48 -6.30
N TYR A 67 5.62 -7.61 -7.43
CA TYR A 67 5.12 -8.91 -7.89
C TYR A 67 6.26 -9.89 -8.18
N ARG A 68 7.31 -9.43 -8.85
CA ARG A 68 8.48 -10.26 -9.12
C ARG A 68 9.14 -10.75 -7.83
N THR A 69 9.31 -9.85 -6.87
CA THR A 69 9.82 -10.21 -5.55
C THR A 69 8.91 -11.25 -4.88
N ALA A 70 7.60 -11.05 -4.94
CA ALA A 70 6.65 -11.97 -4.35
C ALA A 70 6.70 -13.36 -4.97
N VAL A 71 6.92 -13.45 -6.29
CA VAL A 71 7.07 -14.74 -6.97
C VAL A 71 8.36 -15.42 -6.53
N GLU A 72 9.46 -14.67 -6.44
CA GLU A 72 10.75 -15.24 -6.03
C GLU A 72 10.77 -15.64 -4.56
N CYS A 73 9.99 -14.98 -3.71
CA CYS A 73 9.92 -15.23 -2.28
C CYS A 73 8.71 -16.07 -1.88
N LYS A 74 8.08 -16.76 -2.82
CA LYS A 74 6.90 -17.58 -2.54
C LYS A 74 7.18 -18.55 -1.41
N CYS A 75 6.32 -18.52 -0.38
CA CYS A 75 6.49 -19.35 0.80
C CYS A 75 5.16 -19.45 1.55
N GLU A 76 5.16 -20.19 2.66
CA GLU A 76 3.95 -20.36 3.47
C GLU A 76 3.59 -19.04 4.18
N VAL A 77 4.55 -18.42 4.85
CA VAL A 77 4.32 -17.18 5.61
C VAL A 77 5.35 -16.13 5.22
N ALA A 78 4.88 -14.97 4.80
CA ALA A 78 5.73 -13.81 4.53
C ALA A 78 5.35 -12.67 5.47
N MET A 79 6.34 -11.90 5.88
CA MET A 79 6.16 -10.73 6.73
C MET A 79 6.87 -9.53 6.13
N ASP A 80 6.18 -8.41 6.06
CA ASP A 80 6.77 -7.12 5.72
C ASP A 80 6.78 -6.25 6.97
N GLY A 81 7.98 -6.00 7.53
CA GLY A 81 8.16 -5.25 8.77
C GLY A 81 7.94 -3.75 8.63
N PHE A 82 7.86 -3.25 7.41
CA PHE A 82 7.64 -1.84 7.12
C PHE A 82 6.71 -1.74 5.91
N CYS A 83 5.46 -2.22 6.09
CA CYS A 83 4.58 -2.42 4.95
C CYS A 83 4.07 -1.13 4.28
N GLY A 84 4.10 0.00 4.99
CA GLY A 84 3.65 1.27 4.43
C GLY A 84 2.24 1.20 3.87
N ALA A 85 2.06 1.64 2.64
CA ALA A 85 0.76 1.61 1.94
C ALA A 85 0.48 0.25 1.26
N GLY A 86 1.37 -0.71 1.40
CA GLY A 86 1.11 -2.09 1.01
C GLY A 86 1.64 -2.53 -0.35
N GLY A 87 2.55 -1.78 -0.96
CA GLY A 87 3.06 -2.12 -2.28
C GLY A 87 3.61 -3.52 -2.40
N ASN A 88 4.40 -3.96 -1.43
CA ASN A 88 4.97 -5.31 -1.43
C ASN A 88 4.02 -6.34 -0.83
N ILE A 89 3.41 -6.03 0.31
CA ILE A 89 2.61 -7.03 1.03
C ILE A 89 1.39 -7.50 0.25
N ILE A 90 0.79 -6.63 -0.54
CA ILE A 90 -0.34 -6.97 -1.39
C ILE A 90 0.07 -8.04 -2.41
N GLN A 91 1.26 -7.90 -2.98
CA GLN A 91 1.77 -8.89 -3.93
C GLN A 91 2.13 -10.21 -3.24
N PHE A 92 2.72 -10.16 -2.04
CA PHE A 92 2.97 -11.36 -1.25
C PHE A 92 1.67 -12.11 -0.93
N ALA A 93 0.57 -11.38 -0.72
CA ALA A 93 -0.72 -12.02 -0.46
C ALA A 93 -1.22 -12.86 -1.65
N MET A 94 -0.70 -12.62 -2.84
CA MET A 94 -1.06 -13.40 -4.03
C MET A 94 -0.21 -14.66 -4.19
N THR A 95 0.97 -14.72 -3.58
CA THR A 95 1.92 -15.83 -3.78
C THR A 95 2.16 -16.66 -2.54
N CYS A 96 1.86 -16.13 -1.36
CA CYS A 96 2.09 -16.80 -0.08
C CYS A 96 0.75 -17.19 0.56
N ASP A 97 0.78 -18.23 1.40
CA ASP A 97 -0.44 -18.70 2.07
C ASP A 97 -0.92 -17.71 3.12
N HIS A 98 0.02 -17.09 3.85
CA HIS A 98 -0.27 -16.09 4.87
C HIS A 98 0.72 -14.94 4.77
N VAL A 99 0.24 -13.73 5.00
CA VAL A 99 1.10 -12.53 5.02
C VAL A 99 0.79 -11.71 6.25
N LEU A 100 1.84 -11.08 6.80
CA LEU A 100 1.75 -10.18 7.94
C LEU A 100 2.37 -8.84 7.54
N GLY A 101 1.58 -7.78 7.59
CA GLY A 101 2.07 -6.42 7.40
C GLY A 101 2.21 -5.70 8.72
N ILE A 102 3.35 -5.11 8.95
CA ILE A 102 3.66 -4.38 10.17
C ILE A 102 4.11 -2.98 9.78
N ASP A 103 3.56 -1.98 10.46
CA ASP A 103 3.99 -0.61 10.34
C ASP A 103 3.72 0.13 11.65
N ILE A 104 4.57 1.06 12.00
CA ILE A 104 4.40 1.85 13.22
C ILE A 104 3.23 2.83 13.10
N ASP A 105 2.88 3.22 11.88
CA ASP A 105 1.81 4.19 11.62
C ASP A 105 0.49 3.46 11.33
N PRO A 106 -0.50 3.52 12.23
CA PRO A 106 -1.79 2.86 12.01
C PRO A 106 -2.55 3.41 10.78
N VAL A 107 -2.28 4.66 10.39
CA VAL A 107 -2.89 5.24 9.19
C VAL A 107 -2.40 4.52 7.94
N LYS A 108 -1.11 4.17 7.89
CA LYS A 108 -0.56 3.38 6.79
C LYS A 108 -1.11 1.96 6.77
N LEU A 109 -1.34 1.36 7.93
CA LEU A 109 -1.99 0.05 8.01
C LEU A 109 -3.40 0.08 7.43
N GLU A 110 -4.15 1.16 7.67
CA GLU A 110 -5.47 1.34 7.07
C GLU A 110 -5.37 1.50 5.56
N MET A 111 -4.39 2.25 5.07
CA MET A 111 -4.15 2.37 3.62
C MET A 111 -3.83 1.01 3.01
N THR A 112 -2.94 0.24 3.64
CA THR A 112 -2.60 -1.11 3.19
C THR A 112 -3.83 -2.00 3.12
N ARG A 113 -4.68 -1.97 4.14
CA ARG A 113 -5.90 -2.76 4.17
C ARG A 113 -6.82 -2.41 3.00
N ARG A 114 -7.04 -1.13 2.78
CA ARG A 114 -7.90 -0.67 1.69
C ARG A 114 -7.31 -0.97 0.32
N ASN A 115 -6.00 -0.73 0.15
CA ASN A 115 -5.32 -1.01 -1.11
C ASN A 115 -5.37 -2.51 -1.44
N GLY A 116 -5.29 -3.36 -0.42
CA GLY A 116 -5.42 -4.80 -0.58
C GLY A 116 -6.81 -5.25 -0.99
N THR A 117 -7.85 -4.54 -0.56
CA THR A 117 -9.24 -4.89 -0.94
C THR A 117 -9.58 -4.46 -2.37
N SER A 118 -8.81 -3.56 -2.96
CA SER A 118 -8.99 -3.14 -4.35
C SER A 118 -8.48 -4.18 -5.34
N LYS A 119 -7.84 -5.22 -4.87
CA LYS A 119 -7.34 -6.35 -5.67
C LYS A 119 -8.35 -7.52 -5.62
#